data_a94b103d91da907fa2a62c369ff983e9
#
_entry.id   a94b103d91da907fa2a62c369ff983e9
#
_cell.length_a   1.000
_cell.length_b   1.000
_cell.length_c   1.000
_cell.angle_alpha   90.00
_cell.angle_beta   90.00
_cell.angle_gamma   90.00
#
_symmetry.space_group_name_H-M   'P 1'
#
loop_
_entity.id
_entity.type
_entity.pdbx_description
1 polymer ?
#
loop_
_entity_poly.entity_id
_entity_poly.type
_entity_poly.pdbx_seq_one_letter_code
_entity_poly.pdbx_strand_id
1 'polypeptide(L)'
;TDEPLVIPGAGTYTIEDGKGKFEPEQQFTGKGEGVEVQRVDKNGTPVTAKYTPKVVPVTPTGEDKTSVGPKGQPQTVTPEFKGGSVKINGKEETVEIDKDVPAKLVDPKTGDPVDSVTVEGEGKYTIDKDGNVTFTPEPEFLGTATGVTVQRVDKNGTEVTAKYTPTVTPVTATKDKATEGPKNTPQSETPEFTGDVDLNVPPTFADGSTTMVVEGEGTYTIDKDGKVTFTPEKDYVGTGEGVTVVRKDKAGKTIAAKYTPTVRPGTDFVDENGKEIPGYPSKDGEQPKVDIPGYRYKETITDEHGNTRHIYEQVRTFHKDKDGNEIKGVPTEKGEQPKKDAIPGY
;
A
#
# COMPACT_ATOMS: atom_id res chain seq x y z
N THR A 1 -17.71 69.57 22.95
CA THR A 1 -17.68 69.33 21.50
C THR A 1 -17.99 67.90 21.28
N ASP A 2 -18.91 67.60 20.37
CA ASP A 2 -19.28 66.20 19.98
C ASP A 2 -18.28 65.64 18.97
N GLU A 3 -17.09 66.24 18.87
CA GLU A 3 -16.03 65.78 17.99
C GLU A 3 -15.32 64.58 18.57
N PRO A 4 -15.00 63.52 17.78
CA PRO A 4 -14.24 62.38 18.21
C PRO A 4 -12.87 62.76 18.76
N LEU A 5 -12.50 62.26 19.94
CA LEU A 5 -11.17 62.42 20.50
C LEU A 5 -10.33 61.19 20.19
N VAL A 6 -9.36 61.34 19.31
CA VAL A 6 -8.41 60.26 18.92
C VAL A 6 -7.22 60.27 19.85
N ILE A 7 -6.92 59.14 20.46
CA ILE A 7 -5.70 58.86 21.21
C ILE A 7 -4.84 57.90 20.41
N PRO A 8 -3.78 58.35 19.74
CA PRO A 8 -2.94 57.49 18.92
C PRO A 8 -2.37 56.30 19.69
N GLY A 9 -2.44 55.11 19.10
CA GLY A 9 -2.00 53.85 19.71
C GLY A 9 -2.99 53.27 20.74
N ALA A 10 -4.14 53.93 20.97
CA ALA A 10 -5.15 53.43 21.89
C ALA A 10 -6.53 53.29 21.22
N GLY A 11 -7.04 54.36 20.62
CA GLY A 11 -8.37 54.34 19.98
C GLY A 11 -9.07 55.70 20.01
N THR A 12 -10.36 55.68 19.66
CA THR A 12 -11.19 56.89 19.50
C THR A 12 -12.33 56.92 20.50
N TYR A 13 -12.46 58.04 21.21
CA TYR A 13 -13.60 58.29 22.09
C TYR A 13 -14.65 59.14 21.39
N THR A 14 -15.91 58.75 21.51
CA THR A 14 -17.06 59.46 21.00
C THR A 14 -18.15 59.56 22.07
N ILE A 15 -19.08 60.48 21.88
CA ILE A 15 -20.31 60.55 22.66
C ILE A 15 -21.48 60.26 21.73
N GLU A 16 -22.18 59.16 21.97
CA GLU A 16 -23.36 58.78 21.24
C GLU A 16 -24.56 58.71 22.20
N ASP A 17 -25.62 59.40 21.95
CA ASP A 17 -26.82 59.48 22.78
C ASP A 17 -26.52 59.78 24.28
N GLY A 18 -25.52 60.63 24.50
CA GLY A 18 -25.10 61.01 25.83
C GLY A 18 -24.30 59.95 26.60
N LYS A 19 -23.87 58.91 25.93
CA LYS A 19 -22.98 57.87 26.46
C LYS A 19 -21.61 57.98 25.84
N GLY A 20 -20.58 57.81 26.66
CA GLY A 20 -19.20 57.70 26.17
C GLY A 20 -19.01 56.33 25.51
N LYS A 21 -18.49 56.33 24.27
CA LYS A 21 -18.10 55.13 23.52
C LYS A 21 -16.61 55.21 23.27
N PHE A 22 -15.93 54.06 23.33
CA PHE A 22 -14.52 53.92 22.99
C PHE A 22 -14.39 52.84 21.89
N GLU A 23 -13.79 53.21 20.78
CA GLU A 23 -13.38 52.29 19.72
C GLU A 23 -11.86 52.10 19.78
N PRO A 24 -11.37 50.92 20.21
CA PRO A 24 -9.94 50.69 20.28
C PRO A 24 -9.31 50.63 18.88
N GLU A 25 -8.05 51.04 18.75
CA GLU A 25 -7.24 50.70 17.58
C GLU A 25 -7.01 49.17 17.51
N GLN A 26 -6.74 48.69 16.31
CA GLN A 26 -6.41 47.25 16.12
C GLN A 26 -5.25 46.88 17.05
N GLN A 27 -5.37 45.69 17.66
CA GLN A 27 -4.40 45.12 18.61
C GLN A 27 -4.22 45.89 19.97
N PHE A 28 -4.91 47.01 20.19
CA PHE A 28 -4.87 47.65 21.49
C PHE A 28 -5.53 46.74 22.55
N THR A 29 -4.81 46.52 23.64
CA THR A 29 -5.30 45.81 24.84
C THR A 29 -4.86 46.54 26.09
N GLY A 30 -5.60 46.31 27.17
CA GLY A 30 -5.31 46.92 28.44
C GLY A 30 -6.23 48.05 28.79
N LYS A 31 -5.79 48.92 29.69
CA LYS A 31 -6.55 50.07 30.21
C LYS A 31 -6.27 51.28 29.37
N GLY A 32 -7.32 51.93 28.82
CA GLY A 32 -7.21 53.21 28.16
C GLY A 32 -6.89 54.31 29.17
N GLU A 33 -6.29 55.41 28.69
CA GLU A 33 -5.95 56.56 29.54
C GLU A 33 -7.18 57.18 30.19
N GLY A 34 -8.32 57.04 29.54
CA GLY A 34 -9.57 57.61 29.98
C GLY A 34 -9.73 59.08 29.63
N VAL A 35 -10.95 59.51 29.55
CA VAL A 35 -11.34 60.89 29.18
C VAL A 35 -12.33 61.44 30.21
N GLU A 36 -12.32 62.72 30.38
CA GLU A 36 -13.32 63.46 31.18
C GLU A 36 -14.51 63.79 30.28
N VAL A 37 -15.70 63.37 30.70
CA VAL A 37 -16.97 63.67 30.02
C VAL A 37 -17.64 64.79 30.90
N GLN A 38 -17.95 65.93 30.29
CA GLN A 38 -18.58 67.03 30.94
C GLN A 38 -20.05 67.16 30.50
N ARG A 39 -20.93 67.38 31.45
CA ARG A 39 -22.29 67.86 31.24
C ARG A 39 -22.52 69.16 32.01
N VAL A 40 -23.52 69.89 31.60
CA VAL A 40 -23.92 71.13 32.30
C VAL A 40 -25.30 70.87 32.93
N ASP A 41 -25.43 71.22 34.23
CA ASP A 41 -26.72 71.14 34.88
C ASP A 41 -27.69 72.27 34.43
N LYS A 42 -28.92 72.28 34.91
CA LYS A 42 -29.96 73.23 34.52
C LYS A 42 -29.59 74.69 34.93
N ASN A 43 -28.62 74.86 35.82
CA ASN A 43 -28.17 76.15 36.24
C ASN A 43 -26.90 76.61 35.48
N GLY A 44 -26.42 75.87 34.55
CA GLY A 44 -25.21 76.20 33.77
C GLY A 44 -23.92 75.74 34.46
N THR A 45 -23.98 74.94 35.53
CA THR A 45 -22.80 74.49 36.26
C THR A 45 -22.25 73.20 35.57
N PRO A 46 -20.95 73.18 35.20
CA PRO A 46 -20.34 71.97 34.61
C PRO A 46 -20.15 70.88 35.67
N VAL A 47 -20.51 69.69 35.30
CA VAL A 47 -20.28 68.46 36.07
C VAL A 47 -19.48 67.47 35.19
N THR A 48 -18.38 66.99 35.74
CA THR A 48 -17.46 66.08 35.02
C THR A 48 -17.49 64.66 35.61
N ALA A 49 -17.31 63.65 34.75
CA ALA A 49 -17.08 62.29 35.15
C ALA A 49 -16.00 61.68 34.25
N LYS A 50 -15.12 60.86 34.83
CA LYS A 50 -14.07 60.17 34.07
C LYS A 50 -14.58 58.83 33.52
N TYR A 51 -14.43 58.64 32.21
CA TYR A 51 -14.66 57.35 31.54
C TYR A 51 -13.33 56.69 31.21
N THR A 52 -13.08 55.47 31.72
CA THR A 52 -11.81 54.74 31.55
C THR A 52 -12.15 53.34 31.04
N PRO A 53 -12.01 53.09 29.74
CA PRO A 53 -12.28 51.75 29.16
C PRO A 53 -11.13 50.80 29.50
N LYS A 54 -11.45 49.49 29.49
CA LYS A 54 -10.51 48.40 29.53
C LYS A 54 -10.81 47.42 28.40
N VAL A 55 -9.82 47.19 27.52
CA VAL A 55 -9.90 46.22 26.44
C VAL A 55 -9.24 44.91 26.89
N VAL A 56 -9.99 43.84 26.85
CA VAL A 56 -9.52 42.52 27.26
C VAL A 56 -9.08 41.74 26.04
N PRO A 57 -7.85 41.18 26.03
CA PRO A 57 -7.37 40.38 24.89
C PRO A 57 -8.20 39.13 24.70
N VAL A 58 -8.36 38.71 23.44
CA VAL A 58 -8.90 37.40 23.04
C VAL A 58 -7.88 36.72 22.16
N THR A 59 -7.91 35.40 22.16
CA THR A 59 -6.96 34.58 21.36
C THR A 59 -7.74 33.74 20.35
N PRO A 60 -7.65 34.05 19.05
CA PRO A 60 -8.19 33.17 18.01
C PRO A 60 -7.40 31.85 17.93
N THR A 61 -8.01 30.82 17.41
CA THR A 61 -7.41 29.49 17.25
C THR A 61 -7.52 28.97 15.83
N GLY A 62 -6.49 28.25 15.38
CA GLY A 62 -6.44 27.52 14.11
C GLY A 62 -6.32 26.02 14.35
N GLU A 63 -6.94 25.22 13.51
CA GLU A 63 -6.90 23.76 13.58
C GLU A 63 -6.00 23.22 12.47
N ASP A 64 -4.94 22.50 12.86
CA ASP A 64 -4.04 21.85 11.90
C ASP A 64 -4.77 20.79 11.10
N LYS A 65 -4.42 20.65 9.83
CA LYS A 65 -5.01 19.65 8.91
C LYS A 65 -3.93 18.78 8.29
N THR A 66 -4.31 17.56 8.05
CA THR A 66 -3.51 16.58 7.31
C THR A 66 -4.32 16.01 6.15
N SER A 67 -3.64 15.47 5.16
CA SER A 67 -4.26 14.69 4.10
C SER A 67 -3.35 13.55 3.68
N VAL A 68 -3.93 12.54 3.04
CA VAL A 68 -3.20 11.41 2.46
C VAL A 68 -3.73 11.21 1.04
N GLY A 69 -2.82 11.15 0.08
CA GLY A 69 -3.15 10.95 -1.32
C GLY A 69 -2.11 10.15 -2.07
N PRO A 70 -2.45 9.61 -3.25
CA PRO A 70 -1.53 8.83 -4.05
C PRO A 70 -0.49 9.70 -4.76
N LYS A 71 0.64 9.12 -5.09
CA LYS A 71 1.73 9.74 -5.86
C LYS A 71 1.21 10.47 -7.10
N GLY A 72 1.69 11.69 -7.30
CA GLY A 72 1.40 12.51 -8.46
C GLY A 72 0.00 13.14 -8.48
N GLN A 73 -0.82 12.99 -7.42
CA GLN A 73 -2.15 13.57 -7.35
C GLN A 73 -2.19 14.75 -6.36
N PRO A 74 -2.78 15.89 -6.77
CA PRO A 74 -2.99 17.01 -5.86
C PRO A 74 -3.91 16.65 -4.70
N GLN A 75 -3.68 17.30 -3.55
CA GLN A 75 -4.49 17.16 -2.33
C GLN A 75 -4.94 18.54 -1.86
N THR A 76 -6.21 18.68 -1.49
CA THR A 76 -6.76 19.96 -1.06
C THR A 76 -7.43 19.82 0.29
N VAL A 77 -7.17 20.78 1.18
CA VAL A 77 -7.82 20.91 2.50
C VAL A 77 -8.15 22.37 2.77
N THR A 78 -9.11 22.59 3.67
CA THR A 78 -9.43 23.94 4.19
C THR A 78 -9.20 23.93 5.68
N PRO A 79 -8.11 24.57 6.19
CA PRO A 79 -7.90 24.76 7.62
C PRO A 79 -9.01 25.59 8.26
N GLU A 80 -9.41 25.23 9.46
CA GLU A 80 -10.46 25.91 10.19
C GLU A 80 -9.85 26.91 11.19
N PHE A 81 -10.48 28.08 11.29
CA PHE A 81 -10.09 29.12 12.20
C PHE A 81 -11.32 29.59 13.00
N LYS A 82 -11.13 29.80 14.29
CA LYS A 82 -12.18 30.27 15.20
C LYS A 82 -11.72 31.56 15.89
N GLY A 83 -12.61 32.51 15.97
CA GLY A 83 -12.38 33.74 16.74
C GLY A 83 -12.19 33.47 18.23
N GLY A 84 -11.49 34.34 18.90
CA GLY A 84 -11.32 34.27 20.34
C GLY A 84 -12.54 34.81 21.10
N SER A 85 -12.85 34.23 22.26
CA SER A 85 -13.93 34.76 23.13
C SER A 85 -13.48 34.98 24.57
N VAL A 86 -14.20 35.86 25.27
CA VAL A 86 -13.97 36.16 26.68
C VAL A 86 -15.29 36.48 27.35
N LYS A 87 -15.44 36.11 28.62
CA LYS A 87 -16.59 36.50 29.42
C LYS A 87 -16.37 37.84 30.13
N ILE A 88 -17.23 38.82 29.82
CA ILE A 88 -17.24 40.17 30.45
C ILE A 88 -18.61 40.32 31.10
N ASN A 89 -18.62 40.56 32.41
CA ASN A 89 -19.85 40.70 33.22
C ASN A 89 -20.86 39.56 33.04
N GLY A 90 -20.35 38.33 32.87
CA GLY A 90 -21.20 37.12 32.67
C GLY A 90 -21.67 36.90 31.23
N LYS A 91 -21.44 37.83 30.32
CA LYS A 91 -21.75 37.70 28.88
C LYS A 91 -20.52 37.28 28.10
N GLU A 92 -20.66 36.35 27.19
CA GLU A 92 -19.59 35.94 26.27
C GLU A 92 -19.52 36.95 25.11
N GLU A 93 -18.34 37.52 24.93
CA GLU A 93 -18.01 38.43 23.83
C GLU A 93 -16.97 37.74 22.94
N THR A 94 -17.24 37.69 21.64
CA THR A 94 -16.38 37.00 20.65
C THR A 94 -15.86 38.00 19.63
N VAL A 95 -14.57 37.89 19.29
CA VAL A 95 -13.99 38.55 18.12
C VAL A 95 -13.86 37.56 17.01
N GLU A 96 -14.66 37.73 15.98
CA GLU A 96 -14.72 36.83 14.84
C GLU A 96 -13.48 36.93 13.96
N ILE A 97 -13.18 35.85 13.22
CA ILE A 97 -12.20 35.87 12.12
C ILE A 97 -12.68 36.87 11.08
N ASP A 98 -11.78 37.72 10.58
CA ASP A 98 -12.08 38.67 9.52
C ASP A 98 -12.16 37.95 8.19
N LYS A 99 -13.38 37.86 7.62
CA LYS A 99 -13.65 37.19 6.35
C LYS A 99 -13.33 38.08 5.14
N ASP A 100 -13.19 39.38 5.35
CA ASP A 100 -12.84 40.30 4.28
C ASP A 100 -11.33 40.29 4.00
N VAL A 101 -10.53 39.77 4.93
CA VAL A 101 -9.10 39.49 4.75
C VAL A 101 -8.91 38.03 4.36
N PRO A 102 -8.46 37.73 3.10
CA PRO A 102 -8.28 36.38 2.65
C PRO A 102 -7.18 35.65 3.43
N ALA A 103 -7.33 34.33 3.58
CA ALA A 103 -6.27 33.51 4.14
C ALA A 103 -5.03 33.52 3.24
N LYS A 104 -3.84 33.44 3.81
CA LYS A 104 -2.55 33.38 3.12
C LYS A 104 -1.71 32.22 3.63
N LEU A 105 -0.79 31.75 2.78
CA LEU A 105 0.31 30.92 3.22
C LEU A 105 1.40 31.81 3.83
N VAL A 106 2.20 31.25 4.73
CA VAL A 106 3.37 31.95 5.27
C VAL A 106 4.62 31.40 4.58
N ASP A 107 5.40 32.27 3.97
CA ASP A 107 6.68 31.87 3.39
C ASP A 107 7.64 31.46 4.52
N PRO A 108 8.13 30.22 4.53
CA PRO A 108 8.96 29.70 5.61
C PRO A 108 10.33 30.38 5.70
N LYS A 109 10.76 31.13 4.65
CA LYS A 109 12.06 31.81 4.61
C LYS A 109 11.97 33.26 5.10
N THR A 110 10.89 33.95 4.75
CA THR A 110 10.74 35.39 5.08
C THR A 110 9.73 35.64 6.17
N GLY A 111 8.77 34.73 6.39
CA GLY A 111 7.64 34.94 7.30
C GLY A 111 6.49 35.73 6.67
N ASP A 112 6.63 36.18 5.42
CA ASP A 112 5.61 36.97 4.74
C ASP A 112 4.40 36.19 4.31
N PRO A 113 3.20 36.78 4.27
CA PRO A 113 2.01 36.18 3.71
C PRO A 113 2.08 36.15 2.19
N VAL A 114 1.91 34.95 1.61
CA VAL A 114 2.01 34.66 0.17
C VAL A 114 0.85 33.78 -0.32
N ASP A 115 0.62 33.73 -1.64
CA ASP A 115 -0.40 32.85 -2.25
C ASP A 115 0.14 31.47 -2.65
N SER A 116 1.44 31.30 -2.68
CA SER A 116 2.07 30.01 -2.98
C SER A 116 3.42 29.85 -2.30
N VAL A 117 3.72 28.61 -1.94
CA VAL A 117 5.02 28.17 -1.37
C VAL A 117 5.49 26.96 -2.15
N THR A 118 6.73 26.98 -2.62
CA THR A 118 7.37 25.81 -3.25
C THR A 118 8.42 25.26 -2.31
N VAL A 119 8.33 23.97 -2.01
CA VAL A 119 9.32 23.22 -1.24
C VAL A 119 10.03 22.29 -2.21
N GLU A 120 11.30 22.56 -2.47
CA GLU A 120 12.13 21.82 -3.40
C GLU A 120 12.22 20.33 -2.99
N GLY A 121 12.00 19.43 -3.95
CA GLY A 121 11.98 17.98 -3.71
C GLY A 121 10.67 17.44 -3.11
N GLU A 122 9.72 18.30 -2.73
CA GLU A 122 8.42 17.87 -2.19
C GLU A 122 7.27 18.28 -3.12
N GLY A 123 7.12 19.57 -3.44
CA GLY A 123 6.04 20.07 -4.25
C GLY A 123 5.68 21.53 -4.01
N LYS A 124 4.51 21.93 -4.51
CA LYS A 124 4.00 23.30 -4.44
C LYS A 124 2.68 23.37 -3.69
N TYR A 125 2.59 24.33 -2.78
CA TYR A 125 1.36 24.71 -2.09
C TYR A 125 0.79 25.98 -2.72
N THR A 126 -0.52 26.03 -2.91
CA THR A 126 -1.28 27.22 -3.32
C THR A 126 -2.49 27.39 -2.44
N ILE A 127 -2.92 28.62 -2.23
CA ILE A 127 -4.14 28.92 -1.49
C ILE A 127 -5.06 29.76 -2.38
N ASP A 128 -6.37 29.46 -2.36
CA ASP A 128 -7.37 30.24 -3.05
C ASP A 128 -8.03 31.29 -2.12
N LYS A 129 -8.91 32.13 -2.71
CA LYS A 129 -9.64 33.17 -1.99
C LYS A 129 -10.57 32.64 -0.88
N ASP A 130 -10.99 31.39 -0.98
CA ASP A 130 -11.88 30.75 -0.02
C ASP A 130 -11.11 30.06 1.13
N GLY A 131 -9.78 30.05 1.05
CA GLY A 131 -8.88 29.46 2.03
C GLY A 131 -8.60 27.98 1.82
N ASN A 132 -8.94 27.43 0.64
CA ASN A 132 -8.56 26.07 0.29
C ASN A 132 -7.10 26.02 -0.07
N VAL A 133 -6.35 25.16 0.60
CA VAL A 133 -4.93 24.93 0.34
C VAL A 133 -4.78 23.67 -0.48
N THR A 134 -4.16 23.80 -1.65
CA THR A 134 -3.85 22.67 -2.53
C THR A 134 -2.35 22.41 -2.54
N PHE A 135 -1.97 21.19 -2.21
CA PHE A 135 -0.62 20.67 -2.38
C PHE A 135 -0.53 19.87 -3.68
N THR A 136 0.37 20.26 -4.56
CA THR A 136 0.71 19.52 -5.78
C THR A 136 2.09 18.92 -5.60
N PRO A 137 2.22 17.60 -5.39
CA PRO A 137 3.52 16.96 -5.16
C PRO A 137 4.38 16.97 -6.42
N GLU A 138 5.70 16.97 -6.24
CA GLU A 138 6.62 16.63 -7.33
C GLU A 138 6.40 15.18 -7.78
N PRO A 139 6.66 14.83 -9.06
CA PRO A 139 6.30 13.53 -9.64
C PRO A 139 6.84 12.32 -8.87
N GLU A 140 8.02 12.44 -8.27
CA GLU A 140 8.69 11.35 -7.55
C GLU A 140 8.61 11.46 -6.03
N PHE A 141 7.95 12.50 -5.49
CA PHE A 141 7.82 12.68 -4.06
C PHE A 141 6.95 11.60 -3.42
N LEU A 142 7.43 11.01 -2.35
CA LEU A 142 6.75 10.04 -1.49
C LEU A 142 7.03 10.35 -0.02
N GLY A 143 6.04 10.12 0.82
CA GLY A 143 6.14 10.33 2.26
C GLY A 143 5.42 11.57 2.75
N THR A 144 5.64 11.95 4.00
CA THR A 144 5.02 13.11 4.63
C THR A 144 5.84 14.35 4.31
N ALA A 145 5.18 15.35 3.69
CA ALA A 145 5.80 16.62 3.36
C ALA A 145 6.04 17.46 4.61
N THR A 146 6.96 18.43 4.51
CA THR A 146 7.25 19.41 5.56
C THR A 146 6.01 20.18 6.01
N GLY A 147 5.07 20.39 5.08
CA GLY A 147 3.85 21.15 5.30
C GLY A 147 4.04 22.66 5.14
N VAL A 148 2.93 23.37 5.23
CA VAL A 148 2.89 24.83 5.12
C VAL A 148 2.03 25.43 6.23
N THR A 149 2.39 26.62 6.68
CA THR A 149 1.59 27.40 7.63
C THR A 149 0.58 28.24 6.87
N VAL A 150 -0.67 28.20 7.31
CA VAL A 150 -1.77 29.04 6.84
C VAL A 150 -2.08 30.08 7.89
N GLN A 151 -2.24 31.34 7.49
CA GLN A 151 -2.49 32.47 8.36
C GLN A 151 -3.82 33.14 8.01
N ARG A 152 -4.56 33.53 9.03
CA ARG A 152 -5.68 34.48 8.97
C ARG A 152 -5.52 35.56 10.06
N VAL A 153 -6.38 36.52 10.02
CA VAL A 153 -6.51 37.54 11.10
C VAL A 153 -7.93 37.56 11.63
N ASP A 154 -8.10 37.92 12.86
CA ASP A 154 -9.42 38.28 13.41
C ASP A 154 -9.76 39.73 13.09
N LYS A 155 -10.97 40.18 13.48
CA LYS A 155 -11.42 41.58 13.27
C LYS A 155 -10.63 42.63 14.06
N ASN A 156 -9.80 42.19 15.02
CA ASN A 156 -8.85 43.08 15.71
C ASN A 156 -7.48 43.12 15.02
N GLY A 157 -7.28 42.38 13.91
CA GLY A 157 -5.99 42.23 13.27
C GLY A 157 -5.05 41.28 13.99
N THR A 158 -5.56 40.45 14.92
CA THR A 158 -4.74 39.44 15.60
C THR A 158 -4.50 38.27 14.66
N GLU A 159 -3.24 37.95 14.41
CA GLU A 159 -2.87 36.81 13.56
C GLU A 159 -3.15 35.48 14.24
N VAL A 160 -3.59 34.53 13.45
CA VAL A 160 -3.82 33.14 13.85
C VAL A 160 -3.35 32.20 12.75
N THR A 161 -2.69 31.13 13.14
CA THR A 161 -2.10 30.18 12.20
C THR A 161 -2.63 28.76 12.41
N ALA A 162 -2.60 27.98 11.32
CA ALA A 162 -2.81 26.54 11.31
C ALA A 162 -1.82 25.89 10.34
N LYS A 163 -1.39 24.67 10.62
CA LYS A 163 -0.47 23.95 9.75
C LYS A 163 -1.23 22.95 8.88
N TYR A 164 -0.86 22.87 7.60
CA TYR A 164 -1.29 21.80 6.70
C TYR A 164 -0.12 20.89 6.34
N THR A 165 -0.27 19.59 6.58
CA THR A 165 0.78 18.58 6.35
C THR A 165 0.23 17.43 5.53
N PRO A 166 0.50 17.38 4.20
CA PRO A 166 0.09 16.27 3.33
C PRO A 166 1.05 15.08 3.41
N THR A 167 0.54 13.89 3.15
CA THR A 167 1.31 12.66 2.95
C THR A 167 1.01 12.06 1.58
N VAL A 168 2.05 11.70 0.84
CA VAL A 168 1.96 11.08 -0.49
C VAL A 168 2.33 9.61 -0.37
N THR A 169 1.45 8.73 -0.85
CA THR A 169 1.61 7.28 -0.78
C THR A 169 2.02 6.68 -2.12
N PRO A 170 2.83 5.59 -2.13
CA PRO A 170 3.17 4.84 -3.32
C PRO A 170 1.94 4.32 -4.06
N VAL A 171 2.05 4.20 -5.38
CA VAL A 171 1.06 3.53 -6.23
C VAL A 171 1.66 2.24 -6.75
N THR A 172 1.07 1.10 -6.38
CA THR A 172 1.52 -0.22 -6.81
C THR A 172 0.34 -1.04 -7.33
N ALA A 173 0.63 -1.98 -8.23
CA ALA A 173 -0.32 -2.99 -8.66
C ALA A 173 0.34 -4.37 -8.65
N THR A 174 -0.46 -5.41 -8.39
CA THR A 174 -0.02 -6.80 -8.35
C THR A 174 -0.91 -7.65 -9.25
N LYS A 175 -0.35 -8.74 -9.80
CA LYS A 175 -1.10 -9.69 -10.60
C LYS A 175 -0.65 -11.11 -10.28
N ASP A 176 -1.61 -11.94 -9.92
CA ASP A 176 -1.42 -13.36 -9.70
C ASP A 176 -1.02 -14.08 -10.98
N LYS A 177 -0.30 -15.17 -10.85
CA LYS A 177 0.08 -16.05 -11.96
C LYS A 177 -0.29 -17.48 -11.65
N ALA A 178 -0.56 -18.22 -12.73
CA ALA A 178 -0.81 -19.65 -12.70
C ALA A 178 -0.07 -20.33 -13.83
N THR A 179 0.28 -21.58 -13.62
CA THR A 179 0.86 -22.45 -14.66
C THR A 179 0.10 -23.76 -14.73
N GLU A 180 0.24 -24.42 -15.87
CA GLU A 180 -0.25 -25.77 -16.08
C GLU A 180 0.83 -26.58 -16.78
N GLY A 181 1.14 -27.75 -16.27
CA GLY A 181 2.20 -28.59 -16.82
C GLY A 181 2.00 -30.08 -16.54
N PRO A 182 2.79 -30.96 -17.19
CA PRO A 182 2.70 -32.38 -16.99
C PRO A 182 3.21 -32.82 -15.60
N LYS A 183 2.76 -33.95 -15.12
CA LYS A 183 3.26 -34.52 -13.86
C LYS A 183 4.78 -34.74 -13.88
N ASN A 184 5.37 -34.77 -12.70
CA ASN A 184 6.81 -34.99 -12.50
C ASN A 184 7.71 -33.91 -13.20
N THR A 185 7.14 -32.80 -13.67
CA THR A 185 7.87 -31.76 -14.40
C THR A 185 7.78 -30.43 -13.63
N PRO A 186 8.90 -29.80 -13.29
CA PRO A 186 8.87 -28.47 -12.66
C PRO A 186 8.20 -27.42 -13.54
N GLN A 187 7.48 -26.49 -12.90
CA GLN A 187 6.82 -25.37 -13.53
C GLN A 187 7.32 -24.08 -12.90
N SER A 188 7.38 -23.00 -13.66
CA SER A 188 7.86 -21.72 -13.14
C SER A 188 7.09 -20.55 -13.73
N GLU A 189 6.81 -19.55 -12.92
CA GLU A 189 6.27 -18.26 -13.35
C GLU A 189 6.64 -17.17 -12.34
N THR A 190 6.53 -15.91 -12.77
CA THR A 190 6.84 -14.76 -11.95
C THR A 190 5.58 -13.93 -11.70
N PRO A 191 5.02 -13.90 -10.47
CA PRO A 191 3.95 -12.97 -10.13
C PRO A 191 4.36 -11.53 -10.40
N GLU A 192 3.44 -10.72 -10.94
CA GLU A 192 3.75 -9.36 -11.36
C GLU A 192 3.57 -8.37 -10.22
N PHE A 193 4.54 -7.47 -10.10
CA PHE A 193 4.53 -6.33 -9.19
C PHE A 193 4.98 -5.11 -9.98
N THR A 194 4.14 -4.07 -10.05
CA THR A 194 4.41 -2.87 -10.85
C THR A 194 4.21 -1.60 -10.04
N GLY A 195 4.72 -0.47 -10.55
CA GLY A 195 4.67 0.84 -9.90
C GLY A 195 5.81 1.06 -8.91
N ASP A 196 5.50 1.66 -7.77
CA ASP A 196 6.52 2.08 -6.77
C ASP A 196 6.98 0.93 -5.86
N VAL A 197 7.40 -0.18 -6.48
CA VAL A 197 7.99 -1.35 -5.79
C VAL A 197 9.43 -1.04 -5.39
N ASP A 198 9.84 -1.43 -4.18
CA ASP A 198 11.24 -1.37 -3.77
C ASP A 198 12.01 -2.59 -4.31
N LEU A 199 12.75 -2.39 -5.38
CA LEU A 199 13.55 -3.44 -6.03
C LEU A 199 14.83 -3.80 -5.27
N ASN A 200 15.23 -3.02 -4.25
CA ASN A 200 16.38 -3.33 -3.41
C ASN A 200 16.06 -4.41 -2.37
N VAL A 201 14.77 -4.62 -2.09
CA VAL A 201 14.32 -5.67 -1.18
C VAL A 201 13.94 -6.91 -2.00
N PRO A 202 14.67 -8.03 -1.88
CA PRO A 202 14.32 -9.25 -2.61
C PRO A 202 12.95 -9.79 -2.18
N PRO A 203 12.20 -10.42 -3.08
CA PRO A 203 10.93 -11.05 -2.75
C PRO A 203 11.13 -12.31 -1.90
N THR A 204 10.12 -12.61 -1.09
CA THR A 204 10.04 -13.86 -0.31
C THR A 204 8.63 -14.42 -0.36
N PHE A 205 8.42 -15.61 0.17
CA PHE A 205 7.08 -16.08 0.51
C PHE A 205 6.53 -15.33 1.73
N ALA A 206 5.23 -15.44 1.98
CA ALA A 206 4.54 -14.69 3.03
C ALA A 206 5.10 -14.96 4.44
N ASP A 207 5.69 -16.11 4.68
CA ASP A 207 6.38 -16.51 5.93
C ASP A 207 7.82 -15.99 6.03
N GLY A 208 8.30 -15.30 5.00
CA GLY A 208 9.68 -14.79 4.90
C GLY A 208 10.68 -15.79 4.35
N SER A 209 10.26 -17.02 4.04
CA SER A 209 11.14 -18.04 3.45
C SER A 209 11.31 -17.85 1.94
N THR A 210 12.30 -18.56 1.37
CA THR A 210 12.52 -18.69 -0.09
C THR A 210 12.29 -20.11 -0.59
N THR A 211 11.89 -21.03 0.33
CA THR A 211 11.56 -22.42 0.02
C THR A 211 10.40 -22.84 0.90
N MET A 212 9.37 -23.43 0.31
CA MET A 212 8.20 -23.96 1.00
C MET A 212 7.91 -25.38 0.51
N VAL A 213 7.80 -26.32 1.44
CA VAL A 213 7.40 -27.70 1.14
C VAL A 213 5.97 -27.91 1.57
N VAL A 214 5.13 -28.36 0.64
CA VAL A 214 3.74 -28.74 0.88
C VAL A 214 3.67 -30.26 0.72
N GLU A 215 3.47 -30.96 1.85
CA GLU A 215 3.43 -32.43 1.88
C GLU A 215 2.33 -32.99 1.00
N GLY A 216 2.64 -33.97 0.17
CA GLY A 216 1.71 -34.55 -0.80
C GLY A 216 1.47 -33.72 -2.07
N GLU A 217 2.10 -32.56 -2.19
CA GLU A 217 1.98 -31.68 -3.35
C GLU A 217 3.32 -31.44 -4.04
N GLY A 218 4.30 -30.86 -3.32
CA GLY A 218 5.61 -30.56 -3.86
C GLY A 218 6.37 -29.45 -3.14
N THR A 219 7.39 -28.92 -3.80
CA THR A 219 8.26 -27.88 -3.25
C THR A 219 8.23 -26.63 -4.12
N TYR A 220 8.02 -25.49 -3.48
CA TYR A 220 8.11 -24.17 -4.08
C TYR A 220 9.43 -23.52 -3.68
N THR A 221 10.08 -22.89 -4.66
CA THR A 221 11.26 -22.03 -4.43
C THR A 221 11.07 -20.71 -5.13
N ILE A 222 11.65 -19.63 -4.56
CA ILE A 222 11.64 -18.30 -5.19
C ILE A 222 13.07 -17.79 -5.30
N ASP A 223 13.41 -17.23 -6.46
CA ASP A 223 14.71 -16.59 -6.66
C ASP A 223 14.69 -15.09 -6.32
N LYS A 224 15.86 -14.44 -6.37
CA LYS A 224 16.04 -13.03 -6.09
C LYS A 224 15.23 -12.10 -7.02
N ASP A 225 14.87 -12.56 -8.20
CA ASP A 225 14.12 -11.78 -9.19
C ASP A 225 12.61 -11.98 -9.06
N GLY A 226 12.19 -12.95 -8.23
CA GLY A 226 10.79 -13.23 -7.92
C GLY A 226 10.19 -14.35 -8.76
N LYS A 227 11.01 -15.08 -9.52
CA LYS A 227 10.55 -16.24 -10.24
C LYS A 227 10.32 -17.38 -9.26
N VAL A 228 9.09 -17.85 -9.21
CA VAL A 228 8.69 -19.04 -8.44
C VAL A 228 8.84 -20.28 -9.29
N THR A 229 9.46 -21.31 -8.74
CA THR A 229 9.55 -22.64 -9.32
C THR A 229 8.83 -23.64 -8.41
N PHE A 230 7.86 -24.35 -8.95
CA PHE A 230 7.18 -25.45 -8.31
C PHE A 230 7.73 -26.76 -8.84
N THR A 231 8.20 -27.63 -7.97
CA THR A 231 8.62 -29.00 -8.28
C THR A 231 7.63 -29.94 -7.64
N PRO A 232 6.72 -30.58 -8.44
CA PRO A 232 5.72 -31.48 -7.89
C PRO A 232 6.34 -32.72 -7.23
N GLU A 233 5.70 -33.26 -6.21
CA GLU A 233 6.01 -34.61 -5.73
C GLU A 233 5.73 -35.63 -6.82
N LYS A 234 6.40 -36.78 -6.70
CA LYS A 234 6.23 -37.87 -7.67
C LYS A 234 4.75 -38.27 -7.77
N ASP A 235 4.27 -38.29 -8.99
CA ASP A 235 2.89 -38.68 -9.37
C ASP A 235 1.80 -37.73 -8.82
N TYR A 236 2.15 -36.56 -8.24
CA TYR A 236 1.16 -35.55 -7.90
C TYR A 236 0.42 -35.04 -9.13
N VAL A 237 -0.91 -34.93 -9.03
CA VAL A 237 -1.82 -34.40 -10.05
C VAL A 237 -2.88 -33.54 -9.37
N GLY A 238 -3.20 -32.40 -9.97
CA GLY A 238 -4.19 -31.46 -9.46
C GLY A 238 -3.67 -30.03 -9.38
N THR A 239 -4.53 -29.15 -8.92
CA THR A 239 -4.15 -27.75 -8.65
C THR A 239 -3.58 -27.64 -7.25
N GLY A 240 -2.35 -27.13 -7.16
CA GLY A 240 -1.67 -26.92 -5.89
C GLY A 240 -2.30 -25.81 -5.05
N GLU A 241 -2.03 -25.81 -3.75
CA GLU A 241 -2.42 -24.72 -2.86
C GLU A 241 -1.85 -23.37 -3.32
N GLY A 242 -0.68 -23.42 -3.96
CA GLY A 242 0.07 -22.25 -4.40
C GLY A 242 0.73 -21.53 -3.25
N VAL A 243 1.48 -20.49 -3.60
CA VAL A 243 2.25 -19.68 -2.64
C VAL A 243 1.98 -18.20 -2.85
N THR A 244 1.99 -17.43 -1.75
CA THR A 244 1.91 -15.98 -1.79
C THR A 244 3.33 -15.42 -1.79
N VAL A 245 3.67 -14.69 -2.84
CA VAL A 245 4.90 -13.92 -2.96
C VAL A 245 4.67 -12.53 -2.41
N VAL A 246 5.59 -12.03 -1.59
CA VAL A 246 5.53 -10.69 -1.01
C VAL A 246 6.75 -9.87 -1.42
N ARG A 247 6.52 -8.58 -1.66
CA ARG A 247 7.53 -7.54 -1.86
C ARG A 247 7.21 -6.34 -0.96
N LYS A 248 8.13 -5.39 -0.88
CA LYS A 248 7.91 -4.09 -0.25
C LYS A 248 7.67 -3.04 -1.34
N ASP A 249 6.78 -2.09 -1.07
CA ASP A 249 6.74 -0.84 -1.81
C ASP A 249 7.79 0.15 -1.29
N LYS A 250 7.98 1.28 -1.97
CA LYS A 250 8.96 2.31 -1.59
C LYS A 250 8.69 3.00 -0.24
N ALA A 251 7.51 2.80 0.35
CA ALA A 251 7.18 3.22 1.72
C ALA A 251 7.37 2.10 2.75
N GLY A 252 7.85 0.91 2.34
CA GLY A 252 8.07 -0.24 3.22
C GLY A 252 6.83 -1.08 3.51
N LYS A 253 5.68 -0.77 2.89
CA LYS A 253 4.45 -1.55 3.03
C LYS A 253 4.56 -2.86 2.25
N THR A 254 4.05 -3.95 2.81
CA THR A 254 3.99 -5.25 2.12
C THR A 254 2.89 -5.26 1.06
N ILE A 255 3.25 -5.69 -0.14
CA ILE A 255 2.35 -5.99 -1.27
C ILE A 255 2.51 -7.45 -1.64
N ALA A 256 1.46 -8.10 -2.13
CA ALA A 256 1.42 -9.54 -2.34
C ALA A 256 0.77 -9.93 -3.66
N ALA A 257 1.25 -11.03 -4.24
CA ALA A 257 0.64 -11.70 -5.39
C ALA A 257 0.78 -13.22 -5.24
N LYS A 258 -0.17 -13.98 -5.78
CA LYS A 258 -0.19 -15.44 -5.66
C LYS A 258 0.36 -16.12 -6.91
N TYR A 259 1.04 -17.25 -6.72
CA TYR A 259 1.36 -18.20 -7.76
C TYR A 259 0.66 -19.53 -7.48
N THR A 260 -0.01 -20.10 -8.49
CA THR A 260 -0.77 -21.36 -8.37
C THR A 260 -0.44 -22.29 -9.55
N PRO A 261 0.21 -23.43 -9.32
CA PRO A 261 0.46 -24.44 -10.36
C PRO A 261 -0.70 -25.41 -10.49
N THR A 262 -0.90 -25.95 -11.69
CA THR A 262 -1.76 -27.10 -11.94
C THR A 262 -0.93 -28.17 -12.63
N VAL A 263 -0.99 -29.39 -12.11
CA VAL A 263 -0.31 -30.56 -12.68
C VAL A 263 -1.32 -31.46 -13.38
N ARG A 264 -1.11 -31.67 -14.68
CA ARG A 264 -1.96 -32.54 -15.48
C ARG A 264 -1.61 -34.00 -15.27
N PRO A 265 -2.61 -34.91 -15.34
CA PRO A 265 -2.38 -36.33 -15.34
C PRO A 265 -1.58 -36.77 -16.57
N GLY A 266 -0.92 -37.91 -16.47
CA GLY A 266 -0.12 -38.49 -17.56
C GLY A 266 -0.22 -39.99 -17.64
N THR A 267 0.52 -40.55 -18.60
CA THR A 267 0.58 -42.00 -18.84
C THR A 267 1.96 -42.56 -18.57
N ASP A 268 2.04 -43.57 -17.71
CA ASP A 268 3.24 -44.33 -17.40
C ASP A 268 3.29 -45.67 -18.11
N PHE A 269 4.49 -46.09 -18.51
CA PHE A 269 4.79 -47.41 -19.05
C PHE A 269 5.69 -48.13 -18.03
N VAL A 270 5.10 -49.09 -17.29
CA VAL A 270 5.78 -49.71 -16.14
C VAL A 270 5.80 -51.22 -16.21
N ASP A 271 6.79 -51.83 -15.57
CA ASP A 271 6.79 -53.26 -15.33
C ASP A 271 5.77 -53.65 -14.25
N GLU A 272 5.64 -54.95 -13.99
CA GLU A 272 4.72 -55.53 -13.00
C GLU A 272 5.02 -55.11 -11.56
N ASN A 273 6.21 -54.52 -11.30
CA ASN A 273 6.63 -53.96 -10.01
C ASN A 273 6.41 -52.45 -9.94
N GLY A 274 5.80 -51.83 -10.96
CA GLY A 274 5.56 -50.41 -11.04
C GLY A 274 6.78 -49.58 -11.41
N LYS A 275 7.86 -50.20 -11.87
CA LYS A 275 9.08 -49.51 -12.27
C LYS A 275 8.99 -49.08 -13.73
N GLU A 276 9.35 -47.82 -14.03
CA GLU A 276 9.39 -47.31 -15.41
C GLU A 276 10.28 -48.17 -16.32
N ILE A 277 9.76 -48.50 -17.52
CA ILE A 277 10.47 -49.30 -18.51
C ILE A 277 11.51 -48.37 -19.19
N PRO A 278 12.79 -48.76 -19.22
CA PRO A 278 13.84 -47.94 -19.84
C PRO A 278 13.51 -47.63 -21.31
N GLY A 279 13.61 -46.33 -21.66
CA GLY A 279 13.29 -45.83 -22.99
C GLY A 279 11.81 -45.47 -23.23
N TYR A 280 10.96 -45.69 -22.22
CA TYR A 280 9.53 -45.37 -22.28
C TYR A 280 9.14 -44.48 -21.08
N PRO A 281 9.58 -43.24 -21.08
CA PRO A 281 9.28 -42.30 -19.99
C PRO A 281 7.78 -41.96 -19.94
N SER A 282 7.34 -41.47 -18.79
CA SER A 282 5.98 -40.92 -18.65
C SER A 282 5.68 -39.88 -19.70
N LYS A 283 4.45 -39.86 -20.20
CA LYS A 283 3.97 -38.88 -21.20
C LYS A 283 2.78 -38.10 -20.67
N ASP A 284 2.66 -36.86 -21.13
CA ASP A 284 1.55 -35.95 -20.78
C ASP A 284 0.22 -36.46 -21.36
N GLY A 285 -0.85 -36.42 -20.57
CA GLY A 285 -2.18 -36.83 -20.93
C GLY A 285 -2.33 -38.36 -21.10
N GLU A 286 -3.51 -38.76 -21.54
CA GLU A 286 -3.80 -40.16 -21.83
C GLU A 286 -3.14 -40.56 -23.15
N GLN A 287 -2.33 -41.61 -23.10
CA GLN A 287 -1.66 -42.22 -24.28
C GLN A 287 -2.11 -43.65 -24.47
N PRO A 288 -2.16 -44.14 -25.70
CA PRO A 288 -2.44 -45.55 -25.94
C PRO A 288 -1.25 -46.41 -25.50
N LYS A 289 -1.53 -47.67 -25.19
CA LYS A 289 -0.50 -48.71 -25.02
C LYS A 289 0.34 -48.85 -26.30
N VAL A 290 1.62 -49.16 -26.13
CA VAL A 290 2.58 -49.32 -27.21
C VAL A 290 3.24 -50.71 -27.13
N ASP A 291 3.72 -51.23 -28.23
CA ASP A 291 4.52 -52.45 -28.23
C ASP A 291 5.93 -52.14 -27.73
N ILE A 292 6.35 -52.84 -26.66
CA ILE A 292 7.66 -52.66 -26.04
C ILE A 292 8.50 -53.91 -26.24
N PRO A 293 9.61 -53.85 -26.95
CA PRO A 293 10.48 -55.00 -27.17
C PRO A 293 10.94 -55.64 -25.85
N GLY A 294 10.76 -56.97 -25.74
CA GLY A 294 11.10 -57.71 -24.53
C GLY A 294 10.07 -57.69 -23.42
N TYR A 295 8.91 -57.06 -23.68
CA TYR A 295 7.80 -56.99 -22.72
C TYR A 295 6.49 -57.38 -23.39
N ARG A 296 5.58 -57.97 -22.62
CA ARG A 296 4.22 -58.29 -23.02
C ARG A 296 3.25 -57.39 -22.25
N TYR A 297 2.35 -56.70 -22.93
CA TYR A 297 1.30 -55.92 -22.30
C TYR A 297 0.42 -56.82 -21.42
N LYS A 298 0.16 -56.34 -20.17
CA LYS A 298 -0.69 -57.03 -19.20
C LYS A 298 -2.04 -56.34 -19.05
N GLU A 299 -2.05 -55.13 -18.58
CA GLU A 299 -3.27 -54.35 -18.31
C GLU A 299 -3.01 -52.84 -18.28
N THR A 300 -4.11 -52.07 -18.29
CA THR A 300 -4.13 -50.64 -18.11
C THR A 300 -4.95 -50.29 -16.87
N ILE A 301 -4.41 -49.49 -15.98
CA ILE A 301 -5.09 -48.96 -14.80
C ILE A 301 -5.13 -47.45 -14.91
N THR A 302 -6.30 -46.84 -14.65
CA THR A 302 -6.46 -45.37 -14.50
C THR A 302 -6.85 -45.09 -13.05
N ASP A 303 -6.15 -44.22 -12.38
CA ASP A 303 -6.45 -43.83 -11.01
C ASP A 303 -7.56 -42.76 -10.94
N GLU A 304 -7.98 -42.40 -9.73
CA GLU A 304 -9.02 -41.39 -9.49
C GLU A 304 -8.63 -39.96 -9.94
N HIS A 305 -7.34 -39.72 -10.12
CA HIS A 305 -6.79 -38.43 -10.59
C HIS A 305 -6.59 -38.39 -12.11
N GLY A 306 -6.93 -39.49 -12.82
CA GLY A 306 -6.81 -39.59 -14.27
C GLY A 306 -5.43 -39.99 -14.77
N ASN A 307 -4.49 -40.37 -13.89
CA ASN A 307 -3.24 -41.00 -14.34
C ASN A 307 -3.49 -42.38 -14.93
N THR A 308 -2.94 -42.62 -16.10
CA THR A 308 -3.00 -43.91 -16.79
C THR A 308 -1.69 -44.64 -16.61
N ARG A 309 -1.75 -45.93 -16.33
CA ARG A 309 -0.59 -46.79 -16.16
C ARG A 309 -0.76 -48.03 -16.99
N HIS A 310 0.09 -48.18 -18.01
CA HIS A 310 0.18 -49.40 -18.79
C HIS A 310 1.20 -50.32 -18.16
N ILE A 311 0.75 -51.51 -17.72
CA ILE A 311 1.56 -52.49 -17.01
C ILE A 311 1.99 -53.56 -17.99
N TYR A 312 3.26 -53.90 -17.96
CA TYR A 312 3.89 -54.87 -18.83
C TYR A 312 4.63 -55.93 -18.04
N GLU A 313 4.57 -57.18 -18.49
CA GLU A 313 5.32 -58.27 -17.96
C GLU A 313 6.59 -58.48 -18.79
N GLN A 314 7.77 -58.55 -18.13
CA GLN A 314 9.01 -58.81 -18.86
C GLN A 314 9.03 -60.24 -19.42
N VAL A 315 9.15 -60.34 -20.74
CA VAL A 315 9.32 -61.64 -21.40
C VAL A 315 10.73 -62.13 -21.18
N ARG A 316 10.89 -63.37 -20.77
CA ARG A 316 12.17 -64.02 -20.53
C ARG A 316 12.20 -65.38 -21.21
N THR A 317 13.30 -65.72 -21.83
CA THR A 317 13.53 -67.05 -22.45
C THR A 317 14.35 -67.88 -21.44
N PHE A 318 13.77 -69.02 -21.08
CA PHE A 318 14.41 -70.01 -20.24
C PHE A 318 14.78 -71.22 -21.11
N HIS A 319 15.99 -71.70 -20.94
CA HIS A 319 16.44 -72.93 -21.59
C HIS A 319 16.23 -74.08 -20.62
N LYS A 320 15.45 -75.09 -21.08
CA LYS A 320 15.09 -76.23 -20.22
C LYS A 320 15.52 -77.55 -20.93
N ASP A 321 15.86 -78.53 -20.11
CA ASP A 321 16.11 -79.90 -20.55
C ASP A 321 14.80 -80.58 -20.98
N LYS A 322 14.89 -81.86 -21.50
CA LYS A 322 13.74 -82.67 -21.91
C LYS A 322 12.75 -82.91 -20.77
N ASP A 323 13.17 -82.83 -19.52
CA ASP A 323 12.35 -83.12 -18.36
C ASP A 323 11.75 -81.83 -17.76
N GLY A 324 11.99 -80.66 -18.41
CA GLY A 324 11.43 -79.38 -18.06
C GLY A 324 12.24 -78.59 -16.99
N ASN A 325 13.43 -79.07 -16.58
CA ASN A 325 14.30 -78.37 -15.64
C ASN A 325 15.15 -77.32 -16.34
N GLU A 326 15.42 -76.17 -15.65
CA GLU A 326 16.33 -75.15 -16.19
C GLU A 326 17.76 -75.73 -16.32
N ILE A 327 18.39 -75.47 -17.46
CA ILE A 327 19.74 -75.93 -17.75
C ILE A 327 20.75 -75.08 -16.99
N LYS A 328 21.47 -75.70 -16.04
CA LYS A 328 22.49 -74.96 -15.22
C LYS A 328 23.58 -74.38 -16.10
N GLY A 329 23.92 -73.12 -15.83
CA GLY A 329 24.98 -72.41 -16.55
C GLY A 329 24.56 -71.73 -17.84
N VAL A 330 23.28 -71.90 -18.26
CA VAL A 330 22.73 -71.14 -19.37
C VAL A 330 21.87 -70.00 -18.81
N PRO A 331 22.30 -68.71 -18.97
CA PRO A 331 21.57 -67.61 -18.39
C PRO A 331 20.19 -67.42 -19.00
N THR A 332 19.22 -66.98 -18.16
CA THR A 332 17.93 -66.51 -18.64
C THR A 332 18.11 -65.26 -19.48
N GLU A 333 17.61 -65.25 -20.69
CA GLU A 333 17.74 -64.13 -21.63
C GLU A 333 16.47 -63.28 -21.65
N LYS A 334 16.64 -61.96 -21.84
CA LYS A 334 15.52 -61.00 -21.95
C LYS A 334 14.92 -61.06 -23.35
N GLY A 335 13.58 -61.02 -23.42
CA GLY A 335 12.83 -61.15 -24.67
C GLY A 335 12.69 -62.57 -25.17
N GLU A 336 11.99 -62.70 -26.29
CA GLU A 336 11.91 -63.99 -27.04
C GLU A 336 13.23 -64.17 -27.76
N GLN A 337 13.88 -65.31 -27.53
CA GLN A 337 15.13 -65.67 -28.17
C GLN A 337 14.90 -66.95 -29.05
N PRO A 338 15.59 -67.03 -30.15
CA PRO A 338 15.52 -68.24 -30.97
C PRO A 338 16.04 -69.45 -30.20
N LYS A 339 15.53 -70.62 -30.55
CA LYS A 339 15.99 -71.91 -30.00
C LYS A 339 17.51 -72.01 -30.22
N LYS A 340 18.25 -72.31 -29.18
CA LYS A 340 19.68 -72.66 -29.31
C LYS A 340 19.81 -74.11 -29.83
N ASP A 341 20.49 -74.25 -30.94
CA ASP A 341 20.64 -75.53 -31.62
C ASP A 341 21.58 -76.51 -30.89
N ALA A 342 22.47 -76.05 -30.07
CA ALA A 342 23.33 -76.91 -29.28
C ALA A 342 23.72 -76.26 -27.96
N ILE A 343 23.32 -76.85 -26.86
CA ILE A 343 23.80 -76.54 -25.51
C ILE A 343 24.68 -77.70 -25.08
N PRO A 344 26.00 -77.52 -24.83
CA PRO A 344 26.86 -78.65 -24.55
C PRO A 344 26.35 -79.44 -23.32
N GLY A 345 26.16 -80.79 -23.52
CA GLY A 345 25.66 -81.73 -22.53
C GLY A 345 24.17 -81.87 -22.43
N TYR A 346 23.37 -81.24 -23.36
CA TYR A 346 21.89 -81.35 -23.43
C TYR A 346 21.37 -81.54 -24.84
#